data_eb6ffb7b72104f6e51c91ecd88b6db0c
#
_entry.id   eb6ffb7b72104f6e51c91ecd88b6db0c
#
_cell.length_a   1.000
_cell.length_b   1.000
_cell.length_c   1.000
_cell.angle_alpha   90.00
_cell.angle_beta   90.00
_cell.angle_gamma   90.00
#
_symmetry.space_group_name_H-M   'P 1'
#
loop_
_entity.id
_entity.type
_entity.pdbx_description
1 polymer ?
#
loop_
_entity_poly.entity_id
_entity_poly.type
_entity_poly.pdbx_seq_one_letter_code
_entity_poly.pdbx_strand_id
1 'polypeptide(L)'
;MATILTAPLAGRLVEKVHPGLLGGIGMTIFATGLFTLYLLPTHPAEWNIIWRMALCGMGFGLFQTPNNVTIVSSAPTHRSGGASGMLGTARLLGQTLGTTLVALLFRMFAEGHRAQACLLLAIFFAIAAGVVSSIRMTQASPAGKK
;
A
#
# COMPACT_ATOMS: atom_id res chain seq x y z
N MET A 1 4.48 -14.07 1.05
CA MET A 1 5.24 -14.74 -0.02
C MET A 1 5.17 -13.98 -1.35
N ALA A 2 3.98 -13.54 -1.82
CA ALA A 2 3.85 -12.79 -3.08
C ALA A 2 4.69 -11.50 -3.11
N THR A 3 4.80 -10.78 -2.01
CA THR A 3 5.59 -9.55 -1.88
C THR A 3 7.10 -9.76 -2.11
N ILE A 4 7.62 -10.94 -1.77
CA ILE A 4 9.05 -11.26 -1.93
C ILE A 4 9.41 -11.43 -3.41
N LEU A 5 8.50 -11.96 -4.21
CA LEU A 5 8.71 -12.16 -5.66
C LEU A 5 8.47 -10.85 -6.45
N THR A 6 7.60 -9.98 -5.96
CA THR A 6 7.29 -8.72 -6.64
C THR A 6 8.30 -7.60 -6.34
N ALA A 7 9.00 -7.64 -5.20
CA ALA A 7 9.97 -6.61 -4.83
C ALA A 7 11.13 -6.44 -5.85
N PRO A 8 11.81 -7.50 -6.32
CA PRO A 8 12.88 -7.36 -7.34
C PRO A 8 12.33 -6.95 -8.72
N LEU A 9 11.12 -7.38 -9.07
CA LEU A 9 10.44 -6.95 -10.30
C LEU A 9 10.07 -5.47 -10.23
N ALA A 10 9.52 -5.02 -9.11
CA ALA A 10 9.21 -3.62 -8.86
C ALA A 10 10.47 -2.74 -8.89
N GLY A 11 11.59 -3.21 -8.33
CA GLY A 11 12.88 -2.51 -8.39
C GLY A 11 13.37 -2.25 -9.82
N ARG A 12 13.31 -3.26 -10.68
CA ARG A 12 13.68 -3.12 -12.10
C ARG A 12 12.70 -2.27 -12.91
N LEU A 13 11.44 -2.26 -12.54
CA LEU A 13 10.41 -1.44 -13.18
C LEU A 13 10.53 0.05 -12.79
N VAL A 14 10.98 0.36 -11.57
CA VAL A 14 11.23 1.73 -11.10
C VAL A 14 12.30 2.45 -11.92
N GLU A 15 13.27 1.69 -12.48
CA GLU A 15 14.31 2.26 -13.35
C GLU A 15 13.77 2.67 -14.74
N LYS A 16 12.67 2.06 -15.20
CA LYS A 16 12.11 2.27 -16.54
C LYS A 16 10.79 3.06 -16.57
N VAL A 17 10.05 3.10 -15.48
CA VAL A 17 8.71 3.70 -15.39
C VAL A 17 8.72 4.75 -14.28
N HIS A 18 8.04 5.87 -14.52
CA HIS A 18 7.92 6.96 -13.55
C HIS A 18 7.41 6.41 -12.20
N PRO A 19 8.14 6.63 -11.07
CA PRO A 19 7.80 6.04 -9.76
C PRO A 19 6.35 6.30 -9.32
N GLY A 20 5.81 7.43 -9.72
CA GLY A 20 4.45 7.82 -9.42
C GLY A 20 3.39 6.99 -10.15
N LEU A 21 3.60 6.66 -11.43
CA LEU A 21 2.70 5.79 -12.19
C LEU A 21 2.67 4.38 -11.60
N LEU A 22 3.84 3.87 -11.23
CA LEU A 22 3.96 2.55 -10.61
C LEU A 22 3.24 2.49 -9.26
N GLY A 23 3.35 3.56 -8.46
CA GLY A 23 2.62 3.72 -7.21
C GLY A 23 1.10 3.76 -7.39
N GLY A 24 0.62 4.51 -8.40
CA GLY A 24 -0.81 4.57 -8.73
C GLY A 24 -1.37 3.22 -9.17
N ILE A 25 -0.69 2.53 -10.08
CA ILE A 25 -1.07 1.17 -10.53
C ILE A 25 -1.07 0.20 -9.34
N GLY A 26 -0.02 0.23 -8.50
CA GLY A 26 0.07 -0.62 -7.32
C GLY A 26 -1.11 -0.41 -6.37
N MET A 27 -1.49 0.84 -6.12
CA MET A 27 -2.61 1.19 -5.25
C MET A 27 -3.97 0.76 -5.84
N THR A 28 -4.14 0.87 -7.15
CA THR A 28 -5.36 0.39 -7.84
C THR A 28 -5.49 -1.13 -7.74
N ILE A 29 -4.40 -1.86 -7.97
CA ILE A 29 -4.38 -3.33 -7.81
C ILE A 29 -4.68 -3.71 -6.35
N PHE A 30 -4.10 -3.00 -5.39
CA PHE A 30 -4.32 -3.24 -3.96
C PHE A 30 -5.78 -3.00 -3.56
N ALA A 31 -6.37 -1.87 -3.98
CA ALA A 31 -7.78 -1.55 -3.72
C ALA A 31 -8.72 -2.57 -4.37
N THR A 32 -8.43 -3.01 -5.60
CA THR A 32 -9.18 -4.06 -6.29
C THR A 32 -9.08 -5.38 -5.53
N GLY A 33 -7.90 -5.74 -5.04
CA GLY A 33 -7.69 -6.93 -4.21
C GLY A 33 -8.53 -6.90 -2.92
N LEU A 34 -8.54 -5.77 -2.21
CA LEU A 34 -9.36 -5.57 -1.01
C LEU A 34 -10.86 -5.64 -1.34
N PHE A 35 -11.28 -5.04 -2.44
CA PHE A 35 -12.67 -5.07 -2.88
C PHE A 35 -13.13 -6.49 -3.22
N THR A 36 -12.29 -7.28 -3.90
CA THR A 36 -12.60 -8.69 -4.16
C THR A 36 -12.65 -9.52 -2.87
N LEU A 37 -11.84 -9.20 -1.85
CA LEU A 37 -11.92 -9.81 -0.53
C LEU A 37 -13.23 -9.45 0.19
N TYR A 38 -13.70 -8.21 0.05
CA TYR A 38 -14.97 -7.78 0.61
C TYR A 38 -16.16 -8.55 0.02
N LEU A 39 -16.11 -8.91 -1.26
CA LEU A 39 -17.13 -9.70 -1.96
C LEU A 39 -17.04 -11.22 -1.70
N LEU A 40 -16.28 -11.64 -0.69
CA LEU A 40 -16.11 -13.06 -0.37
C LEU A 40 -17.42 -13.63 0.20
N PRO A 41 -17.89 -14.80 -0.28
CA PRO A 41 -19.04 -15.49 0.31
C PRO A 41 -18.71 -16.02 1.71
N THR A 42 -19.72 -16.34 2.50
CA THR A 42 -19.61 -16.76 3.91
C THR A 42 -18.80 -18.04 4.09
N HIS A 43 -18.72 -18.90 3.06
CA HIS A 43 -17.92 -20.13 3.05
C HIS A 43 -17.04 -20.16 1.78
N PRO A 44 -15.95 -19.42 1.76
CA PRO A 44 -15.08 -19.35 0.60
C PRO A 44 -14.18 -20.60 0.51
N ALA A 45 -13.97 -21.13 -0.69
CA ALA A 45 -12.91 -22.08 -0.91
C ALA A 45 -11.54 -21.44 -0.62
N GLU A 46 -10.60 -22.17 -0.04
CA GLU A 46 -9.27 -21.68 0.36
C GLU A 46 -8.54 -21.00 -0.82
N TRP A 47 -8.65 -21.57 -2.01
CA TRP A 47 -8.06 -21.00 -3.22
C TRP A 47 -8.57 -19.59 -3.53
N ASN A 48 -9.83 -19.32 -3.27
CA ASN A 48 -10.43 -17.99 -3.46
C ASN A 48 -9.84 -16.92 -2.53
N ILE A 49 -9.40 -17.31 -1.35
CA ILE A 49 -8.72 -16.41 -0.41
C ILE A 49 -7.28 -16.18 -0.87
N ILE A 50 -6.56 -17.25 -1.24
CA ILE A 50 -5.14 -17.21 -1.56
C ILE A 50 -4.84 -16.27 -2.73
N TRP A 51 -5.55 -16.38 -3.86
CA TRP A 51 -5.29 -15.54 -5.02
C TRP A 51 -5.64 -14.06 -4.78
N ARG A 52 -6.70 -13.78 -3.99
CA ARG A 52 -7.08 -12.42 -3.62
C ARG A 52 -6.07 -11.77 -2.68
N MET A 53 -5.58 -12.53 -1.72
CA MET A 53 -4.48 -12.08 -0.85
C MET A 53 -3.18 -11.87 -1.64
N ALA A 54 -2.89 -12.73 -2.61
CA ALA A 54 -1.75 -12.56 -3.50
C ALA A 54 -1.87 -11.26 -4.32
N LEU A 55 -3.07 -10.94 -4.83
CA LEU A 55 -3.35 -9.71 -5.54
C LEU A 55 -3.12 -8.47 -4.65
N CYS A 56 -3.60 -8.50 -3.41
CA CYS A 56 -3.31 -7.45 -2.42
C CYS A 56 -1.80 -7.31 -2.17
N GLY A 57 -1.10 -8.42 -1.98
CA GLY A 57 0.35 -8.42 -1.75
C GLY A 57 1.15 -7.85 -2.93
N MET A 58 0.76 -8.17 -4.16
CA MET A 58 1.38 -7.61 -5.38
C MET A 58 1.13 -6.10 -5.48
N GLY A 59 -0.11 -5.65 -5.32
CA GLY A 59 -0.47 -4.24 -5.38
C GLY A 59 0.28 -3.42 -4.32
N PHE A 60 0.31 -3.90 -3.09
CA PHE A 60 1.03 -3.25 -2.00
C PHE A 60 2.55 -3.20 -2.24
N GLY A 61 3.15 -4.28 -2.73
CA GLY A 61 4.58 -4.33 -3.06
C GLY A 61 4.96 -3.36 -4.17
N LEU A 62 4.14 -3.26 -5.23
CA LEU A 62 4.33 -2.31 -6.33
C LEU A 62 4.21 -0.85 -5.88
N PHE A 63 3.37 -0.55 -4.92
CA PHE A 63 3.25 0.80 -4.34
C PHE A 63 4.39 1.11 -3.38
N GLN A 64 4.71 0.20 -2.47
CA GLN A 64 5.62 0.45 -1.36
C GLN A 64 7.06 0.68 -1.81
N THR A 65 7.53 -0.09 -2.78
CA THR A 65 8.92 -0.02 -3.26
C THR A 65 9.27 1.34 -3.84
N PRO A 66 8.55 1.87 -4.86
CA PRO A 66 8.88 3.18 -5.42
C PRO A 66 8.66 4.31 -4.42
N ASN A 67 7.67 4.20 -3.54
CA ASN A 67 7.41 5.22 -2.53
C ASN A 67 8.56 5.32 -1.53
N ASN A 68 9.09 4.19 -1.04
CA ASN A 68 10.23 4.17 -0.14
C ASN A 68 11.49 4.74 -0.81
N VAL A 69 11.78 4.33 -2.04
CA VAL A 69 12.92 4.84 -2.81
C VAL A 69 12.80 6.36 -2.98
N THR A 70 11.64 6.86 -3.38
CA THR A 70 11.42 8.31 -3.57
C THR A 70 11.63 9.09 -2.28
N ILE A 71 11.13 8.60 -1.14
CA ILE A 71 11.31 9.29 0.16
C ILE A 71 12.79 9.35 0.55
N VAL A 72 13.50 8.25 0.45
CA VAL A 72 14.92 8.18 0.84
C VAL A 72 15.81 8.98 -0.11
N SER A 73 15.55 8.92 -1.41
CA SER A 73 16.32 9.65 -2.42
C SER A 73 16.04 11.16 -2.44
N SER A 74 14.92 11.61 -1.86
CA SER A 74 14.63 13.03 -1.71
C SER A 74 15.49 13.72 -0.64
N ALA A 75 16.12 12.95 0.24
CA ALA A 75 17.04 13.47 1.25
C ALA A 75 18.46 13.60 0.69
N PRO A 76 19.22 14.64 1.09
CA PRO A 76 20.64 14.73 0.79
C PRO A 76 21.39 13.46 1.26
N THR A 77 22.39 13.03 0.51
CA THR A 77 23.13 11.77 0.78
C THR A 77 23.67 11.66 2.20
N HIS A 78 24.12 12.78 2.78
CA HIS A 78 24.62 12.83 4.17
C HIS A 78 23.50 12.72 5.23
N ARG A 79 22.21 12.81 4.85
CA ARG A 79 21.04 12.69 5.73
C ARG A 79 20.13 11.50 5.37
N SER A 80 20.54 10.64 4.47
CA SER A 80 19.75 9.47 4.03
C SER A 80 19.43 8.51 5.19
N GLY A 81 20.31 8.37 6.17
CA GLY A 81 20.06 7.60 7.39
C GLY A 81 18.89 8.18 8.22
N GLY A 82 18.84 9.50 8.37
CA GLY A 82 17.73 10.17 9.06
C GLY A 82 16.40 10.00 8.33
N ALA A 83 16.38 10.10 7.00
CA ALA A 83 15.18 9.87 6.19
C ALA A 83 14.67 8.42 6.31
N SER A 84 15.56 7.44 6.30
CA SER A 84 15.21 6.04 6.50
C SER A 84 14.66 5.77 7.90
N GLY A 85 15.25 6.38 8.93
CA GLY A 85 14.76 6.29 10.31
C GLY A 85 13.35 6.89 10.46
N MET A 86 13.12 8.07 9.87
CA MET A 86 11.80 8.73 9.89
C MET A 86 10.73 7.90 9.16
N LEU A 87 11.09 7.30 8.03
CA LEU A 87 10.22 6.38 7.29
C LEU A 87 9.86 5.14 8.15
N GLY A 88 10.85 4.58 8.86
CA GLY A 88 10.64 3.46 9.77
C GLY A 88 9.69 3.82 10.92
N THR A 89 9.90 4.97 11.55
CA THR A 89 9.03 5.48 12.63
C THR A 89 7.60 5.72 12.14
N ALA A 90 7.43 6.38 11.00
CA ALA A 90 6.11 6.62 10.41
C ALA A 90 5.39 5.30 10.10
N ARG A 91 6.10 4.29 9.62
CA ARG A 91 5.56 2.94 9.38
C ARG A 91 5.08 2.28 10.67
N LEU A 92 5.89 2.31 11.73
CA LEU A 92 5.52 1.73 13.02
C LEU A 92 4.30 2.43 13.62
N LEU A 93 4.23 3.76 13.55
CA LEU A 93 3.07 4.53 13.98
C LEU A 93 1.82 4.13 13.19
N GLY A 94 1.93 4.02 11.87
CA GLY A 94 0.83 3.59 11.02
C GLY A 94 0.35 2.17 11.34
N GLN A 95 1.25 1.24 11.60
CA GLN A 95 0.93 -0.13 12.00
C GLN A 95 0.23 -0.17 13.36
N THR A 96 0.71 0.59 14.34
CA THR A 96 0.12 0.67 15.68
C THR A 96 -1.29 1.25 15.61
N LEU A 97 -1.47 2.37 14.89
CA LEU A 97 -2.78 2.98 14.70
C LEU A 97 -3.74 2.03 13.96
N GLY A 98 -3.26 1.37 12.91
CA GLY A 98 -4.05 0.41 12.14
C GLY A 98 -4.52 -0.77 12.99
N THR A 99 -3.65 -1.38 13.77
CA THR A 99 -4.01 -2.49 14.67
C THR A 99 -4.98 -2.05 15.76
N THR A 100 -4.81 -0.85 16.30
CA THR A 100 -5.73 -0.29 17.30
C THR A 100 -7.13 -0.06 16.70
N LEU A 101 -7.22 0.48 15.50
CA LEU A 101 -8.50 0.67 14.80
C LEU A 101 -9.18 -0.66 14.51
N VAL A 102 -8.44 -1.67 14.06
CA VAL A 102 -8.98 -3.02 13.84
C VAL A 102 -9.49 -3.60 15.15
N ALA A 103 -8.74 -3.51 16.24
CA ALA A 103 -9.16 -3.99 17.55
C ALA A 103 -10.44 -3.29 18.05
N LEU A 104 -10.55 -1.98 17.80
CA LEU A 104 -11.76 -1.22 18.13
C LEU A 104 -12.97 -1.69 17.33
N LEU A 105 -12.83 -1.91 16.01
CA LEU A 105 -13.89 -2.43 15.17
C LEU A 105 -14.33 -3.83 15.62
N PHE A 106 -13.41 -4.68 16.03
CA PHE A 106 -13.72 -6.01 16.56
C PHE A 106 -14.52 -5.96 17.86
N ARG A 107 -14.39 -4.91 18.65
CA ARG A 107 -15.20 -4.68 19.87
C ARG A 107 -16.58 -4.10 19.55
N MET A 108 -16.70 -3.27 18.52
CA MET A 108 -17.94 -2.55 18.21
C MET A 108 -18.92 -3.37 17.36
N PHE A 109 -18.41 -4.26 16.52
CA PHE A 109 -19.24 -5.03 15.57
C PHE A 109 -19.44 -6.48 16.01
N ALA A 110 -20.63 -7.03 15.72
CA ALA A 110 -20.93 -8.43 15.94
C ALA A 110 -20.10 -9.35 15.02
N GLU A 111 -19.93 -10.61 15.40
CA GLU A 111 -18.99 -11.54 14.75
C GLU A 111 -19.14 -11.65 13.23
N GLY A 112 -20.35 -11.61 12.69
CA GLY A 112 -20.58 -11.73 11.25
C GLY A 112 -20.16 -10.53 10.41
N HIS A 113 -19.98 -9.33 11.00
CA HIS A 113 -19.69 -8.08 10.27
C HIS A 113 -18.30 -7.51 10.54
N ARG A 114 -17.53 -8.12 11.44
CA ARG A 114 -16.18 -7.62 11.84
C ARG A 114 -15.22 -7.54 10.66
N ALA A 115 -15.11 -8.62 9.90
CA ALA A 115 -14.21 -8.69 8.75
C ALA A 115 -14.61 -7.66 7.66
N GLN A 116 -15.89 -7.53 7.38
CA GLN A 116 -16.40 -6.56 6.40
C GLN A 116 -16.11 -5.12 6.80
N ALA A 117 -16.31 -4.77 8.08
CA ALA A 117 -16.01 -3.43 8.59
C ALA A 117 -14.51 -3.10 8.48
N CYS A 118 -13.63 -4.05 8.80
CA CYS A 118 -12.19 -3.88 8.65
C CYS A 118 -11.77 -3.73 7.18
N LEU A 119 -12.38 -4.50 6.27
CA LEU A 119 -12.09 -4.39 4.84
C LEU A 119 -12.56 -3.05 4.26
N LEU A 120 -13.74 -2.56 4.65
CA LEU A 120 -14.23 -1.24 4.24
C LEU A 120 -13.30 -0.13 4.73
N LEU A 121 -12.84 -0.19 5.98
CA LEU A 121 -11.87 0.75 6.51
C LEU A 121 -10.54 0.68 5.73
N ALA A 122 -10.06 -0.51 5.43
CA ALA A 122 -8.83 -0.71 4.65
C ALA A 122 -8.97 -0.16 3.22
N ILE A 123 -10.12 -0.37 2.56
CA ILE A 123 -10.42 0.19 1.23
C ILE A 123 -10.42 1.72 1.29
N PHE A 124 -11.06 2.31 2.30
CA PHE A 124 -11.08 3.76 2.48
C PHE A 124 -9.66 4.35 2.59
N PHE A 125 -8.81 3.77 3.45
CA PHE A 125 -7.43 4.22 3.59
C PHE A 125 -6.59 3.96 2.33
N ALA A 126 -6.83 2.87 1.62
CA ALA A 126 -6.15 2.58 0.36
C ALA A 126 -6.49 3.63 -0.72
N ILE A 127 -7.76 3.99 -0.85
CA ILE A 127 -8.20 5.04 -1.78
C ILE A 127 -7.60 6.39 -1.38
N ALA A 128 -7.68 6.76 -0.09
CA ALA A 128 -7.12 8.01 0.42
C ALA A 128 -5.60 8.09 0.14
N ALA A 129 -4.86 7.03 0.40
CA ALA A 129 -3.43 6.96 0.11
C ALA A 129 -3.13 7.07 -1.40
N GLY A 130 -3.97 6.43 -2.24
CA GLY A 130 -3.87 6.52 -3.70
C GLY A 130 -4.09 7.94 -4.21
N VAL A 131 -5.11 8.63 -3.69
CA VAL A 131 -5.41 10.03 -4.03
C VAL A 131 -4.25 10.95 -3.63
N VAL A 132 -3.77 10.85 -2.39
CA VAL A 132 -2.63 11.66 -1.91
C VAL A 132 -1.38 11.38 -2.73
N SER A 133 -1.12 10.12 -3.09
CA SER A 133 -0.01 9.75 -3.95
C SER A 133 -0.13 10.36 -5.36
N SER A 134 -1.33 10.41 -5.91
CA SER A 134 -1.59 11.00 -7.24
C SER A 134 -1.40 12.51 -7.26
N ILE A 135 -1.80 13.22 -6.20
CA ILE A 135 -1.60 14.65 -6.06
C ILE A 135 -0.10 15.02 -6.02
N ARG A 136 0.71 14.19 -5.36
CA ARG A 136 2.17 14.37 -5.35
C ARG A 136 2.79 14.27 -6.75
N MET A 137 2.23 13.47 -7.64
CA MET A 137 2.75 13.32 -9.00
C MET A 137 2.55 14.59 -9.85
N THR A 138 1.43 15.26 -9.68
CA THR A 138 1.14 16.52 -10.39
C THR A 138 2.04 17.66 -9.95
N GLN A 139 2.54 17.63 -8.72
CA GLN A 139 3.43 18.68 -8.19
C GLN A 139 4.92 18.42 -8.48
N ALA A 140 5.32 17.21 -8.80
CA ALA A 140 6.72 16.84 -9.06
C ALA A 140 7.18 17.06 -10.51
N SER A 141 6.36 17.66 -11.37
CA SER A 141 6.65 17.86 -12.80
C SER A 141 6.78 19.33 -13.19
N PRO A 142 7.71 20.12 -12.65
CA PRO A 142 8.42 21.05 -13.51
C PRO A 142 9.86 21.34 -13.08
N ALA A 143 10.75 20.38 -13.00
CA ALA A 143 12.17 20.70 -12.83
C ALA A 143 13.07 19.64 -13.47
N GLY A 144 13.15 19.66 -14.80
CA GLY A 144 14.01 18.74 -15.52
C GLY A 144 14.14 19.00 -17.01
N LYS A 145 14.16 20.29 -17.41
CA LYS A 145 14.75 20.69 -18.70
C LYS A 145 15.79 21.78 -18.43
N LYS A 146 17.01 21.37 -18.19
CA LYS A 146 18.23 22.08 -18.60
C LYS A 146 19.30 21.06 -18.78
#